data_8d680b03c1272ab15fc60eaa2b754b6d
#
_entry.id   8d680b03c1272ab15fc60eaa2b754b6d
#
_cell.length_a   1.000
_cell.length_b   1.000
_cell.length_c   1.000
_cell.angle_alpha   90.00
_cell.angle_beta   90.00
_cell.angle_gamma   90.00
#
_symmetry.space_group_name_H-M   'P 1'
#
loop_
_entity.id
_entity.type
_entity.pdbx_description
1 polymer ?
#
loop_
_entity_poly.entity_id
_entity_poly.type
_entity_poly.pdbx_seq_one_letter_code
_entity_poly.pdbx_strand_id
1 'polypeptide(L)'
;VIFMHIQNTNMDNFKPSSKIIGVQFSILSPEEIRKNSVVEVTSRDTYINNKPVVGGLFDPRMGVLEPGLICPTDGYTYIDTPGYFGHIELARPVLFIQHLKEIMKICKCVCFKCSKLKINKNLHKHVLNMSQSERWHYVTNLAPNVKRCGDCTEDGCGYKQPDKIQVEGMSTIQAIWEKMATADGNTEKVVLRLTPEMLIKIFKRICDEDVNFMGFSPVWSRPEWMICQVLPVPPPAVRPSVKHDAQQRSEDDLTHIY
;
A
#
# COMPACT_ATOMS: atom_id res chain seq x y z
N VAL A 1 1.70 -10.82 2.39
CA VAL A 1 3.12 -10.85 2.76
C VAL A 1 3.20 -11.23 4.23
N ILE A 2 3.94 -12.28 4.54
CA ILE A 2 4.10 -12.81 5.90
C ILE A 2 5.37 -12.17 6.48
N PHE A 3 5.24 -11.35 7.52
CA PHE A 3 6.39 -10.85 8.29
C PHE A 3 6.56 -11.67 9.57
N MET A 4 7.76 -12.21 9.76
CA MET A 4 8.18 -12.78 11.03
C MET A 4 8.74 -11.69 11.92
N HIS A 5 8.10 -11.41 13.04
CA HIS A 5 8.67 -10.54 14.06
C HIS A 5 9.55 -11.38 14.98
N ILE A 6 10.86 -11.18 14.89
CA ILE A 6 11.85 -11.86 15.74
C ILE A 6 12.17 -10.90 16.89
N GLN A 7 11.73 -11.21 18.10
CA GLN A 7 12.21 -10.53 19.31
C GLN A 7 13.51 -11.20 19.78
N ASN A 8 14.63 -10.48 19.71
CA ASN A 8 15.89 -10.88 20.31
C ASN A 8 15.85 -10.63 21.82
N THR A 9 15.84 -11.68 22.60
CA THR A 9 16.09 -11.61 24.05
C THR A 9 17.40 -12.31 24.37
N ASN A 10 18.36 -11.49 24.85
CA ASN A 10 19.59 -11.78 25.57
C ASN A 10 20.70 -12.61 24.89
N MET A 11 21.84 -11.92 24.77
CA MET A 11 23.17 -12.48 24.48
C MET A 11 23.67 -13.31 25.67
N ASP A 12 23.79 -14.62 25.47
CA ASP A 12 24.86 -15.44 25.99
C ASP A 12 24.86 -16.79 25.27
N ASN A 13 25.89 -17.03 24.46
CA ASN A 13 26.40 -18.29 23.88
C ASN A 13 25.47 -19.43 23.42
N PHE A 14 24.17 -19.17 23.21
CA PHE A 14 23.26 -20.09 22.55
C PHE A 14 22.85 -19.52 21.19
N LYS A 15 22.81 -20.34 20.13
CA LYS A 15 22.13 -19.99 18.89
C LYS A 15 20.72 -19.51 19.25
N PRO A 16 20.33 -18.28 18.90
CA PRO A 16 19.02 -17.78 19.29
C PRO A 16 17.92 -18.64 18.65
N SER A 17 17.31 -19.49 19.49
CA SER A 17 16.12 -20.20 19.06
C SER A 17 14.94 -19.23 19.14
N SER A 18 14.48 -18.74 18.00
CA SER A 18 13.26 -17.93 17.92
C SER A 18 12.04 -18.84 17.79
N LYS A 19 11.03 -18.63 18.64
CA LYS A 19 9.75 -19.32 18.55
C LYS A 19 8.75 -18.42 17.82
N ILE A 20 8.14 -18.93 16.76
CA ILE A 20 7.05 -18.23 16.09
C ILE A 20 5.83 -18.25 17.03
N ILE A 21 5.34 -17.07 17.43
CA ILE A 21 4.17 -16.91 18.30
C ILE A 21 2.89 -16.56 17.53
N GLY A 22 3.02 -16.11 16.29
CA GLY A 22 1.88 -15.77 15.45
C GLY A 22 2.29 -15.20 14.10
N VAL A 23 1.30 -15.01 13.25
CA VAL A 23 1.45 -14.38 11.93
C VAL A 23 0.47 -13.20 11.87
N GLN A 24 0.98 -12.02 11.50
CA GLN A 24 0.18 -10.81 11.31
C GLN A 24 0.14 -10.47 9.82
N PHE A 25 -1.07 -10.36 9.28
CA PHE A 25 -1.29 -9.82 7.94
C PHE A 25 -1.41 -8.29 8.01
N SER A 26 -0.69 -7.60 7.13
CA SER A 26 -0.67 -6.13 7.10
C SER A 26 -0.59 -5.62 5.67
N ILE A 27 -0.86 -4.32 5.51
CA ILE A 27 -0.52 -3.57 4.29
C ILE A 27 0.88 -2.99 4.51
N LEU A 28 1.81 -3.30 3.61
CA LEU A 28 3.18 -2.82 3.73
C LEU A 28 3.26 -1.30 3.52
N SER A 29 3.91 -0.62 4.44
CA SER A 29 4.29 0.77 4.22
C SER A 29 5.42 0.87 3.19
N PRO A 30 5.55 2.01 2.49
CA PRO A 30 6.69 2.26 1.60
C PRO A 30 8.05 2.11 2.32
N GLU A 31 8.12 2.54 3.59
CA GLU A 31 9.34 2.42 4.40
C GLU A 31 9.67 0.96 4.72
N GLU A 32 8.68 0.14 5.05
CA GLU A 32 8.87 -1.30 5.27
C GLU A 32 9.33 -2.01 4.00
N ILE A 33 8.77 -1.68 2.84
CA ILE A 33 9.20 -2.25 1.56
C ILE A 33 10.68 -1.93 1.32
N ARG A 34 11.10 -0.66 1.48
CA ARG A 34 12.50 -0.26 1.32
C ARG A 34 13.42 -0.95 2.33
N LYS A 35 13.02 -1.01 3.59
CA LYS A 35 13.82 -1.62 4.67
C LYS A 35 14.04 -3.11 4.46
N ASN A 36 13.05 -3.83 3.93
CA ASN A 36 13.12 -5.26 3.71
C ASN A 36 13.67 -5.63 2.32
N SER A 37 13.93 -4.64 1.49
CA SER A 37 14.51 -4.82 0.16
C SER A 37 16.03 -4.81 0.21
N VAL A 38 16.65 -5.71 -0.55
CA VAL A 38 18.11 -5.79 -0.69
C VAL A 38 18.64 -4.96 -1.86
N VAL A 39 17.75 -4.53 -2.77
CA VAL A 39 18.15 -3.79 -3.98
C VAL A 39 17.01 -2.91 -4.50
N GLU A 40 17.36 -1.70 -4.91
CA GLU A 40 16.52 -0.88 -5.77
C GLU A 40 16.75 -1.28 -7.24
N VAL A 41 15.69 -1.67 -7.94
CA VAL A 41 15.74 -2.03 -9.35
C VAL A 41 15.58 -0.77 -10.19
N THR A 42 16.63 -0.41 -10.92
CA THR A 42 16.69 0.80 -11.73
C THR A 42 16.94 0.52 -13.22
N SER A 43 17.43 -0.69 -13.56
CA SER A 43 17.72 -1.10 -14.94
C SER A 43 16.62 -2.03 -15.47
N ARG A 44 16.27 -1.82 -16.74
CA ARG A 44 15.38 -2.73 -17.49
C ARG A 44 16.09 -4.00 -17.95
N ASP A 45 17.43 -3.95 -18.06
CA ASP A 45 18.21 -5.07 -18.58
C ASP A 45 18.25 -6.17 -17.52
N THR A 46 17.95 -7.38 -17.95
CA THR A 46 17.94 -8.57 -17.09
C THR A 46 19.31 -9.26 -17.11
N TYR A 47 19.83 -9.49 -18.30
CA TYR A 47 21.12 -10.13 -18.53
C TYR A 47 21.91 -9.40 -19.62
N ILE A 48 23.22 -9.25 -19.42
CA ILE A 48 24.17 -8.79 -20.44
C ILE A 48 25.28 -9.84 -20.53
N ASN A 49 25.53 -10.34 -21.74
CA ASN A 49 26.52 -11.40 -22.00
C ASN A 49 26.35 -12.61 -21.03
N ASN A 50 25.12 -13.08 -20.88
CA ASN A 50 24.74 -14.17 -19.95
C ASN A 50 25.06 -13.93 -18.47
N LYS A 51 25.36 -12.70 -18.07
CA LYS A 51 25.53 -12.32 -16.66
C LYS A 51 24.36 -11.49 -16.20
N PRO A 52 23.81 -11.73 -15.01
CA PRO A 52 22.74 -10.90 -14.45
C PRO A 52 23.24 -9.47 -14.21
N VAL A 53 22.39 -8.50 -14.55
CA VAL A 53 22.72 -7.07 -14.42
C VAL A 53 22.50 -6.61 -12.98
N VAL A 54 23.50 -5.97 -12.41
CA VAL A 54 23.39 -5.31 -11.08
C VAL A 54 22.41 -4.14 -11.18
N GLY A 55 21.44 -4.07 -10.27
CA GLY A 55 20.34 -3.11 -10.35
C GLY A 55 19.23 -3.48 -11.32
N GLY A 56 19.29 -4.66 -11.95
CA GLY A 56 18.25 -5.22 -12.79
C GLY A 56 17.32 -6.18 -12.02
N LEU A 57 16.32 -6.71 -12.75
CA LEU A 57 15.34 -7.63 -12.17
C LEU A 57 15.93 -8.99 -11.72
N PHE A 58 17.10 -9.36 -12.20
CA PHE A 58 17.83 -10.56 -11.79
C PHE A 58 19.10 -10.22 -11.01
N ASP A 59 19.14 -9.11 -10.30
CA ASP A 59 20.27 -8.74 -9.46
C ASP A 59 20.63 -9.88 -8.50
N PRO A 60 21.90 -10.33 -8.47
CA PRO A 60 22.33 -11.46 -7.63
C PRO A 60 22.04 -11.30 -6.15
N ARG A 61 21.90 -10.07 -5.65
CA ARG A 61 21.55 -9.79 -4.24
C ARG A 61 20.14 -10.27 -3.88
N MET A 62 19.24 -10.40 -4.85
CA MET A 62 17.91 -10.97 -4.64
C MET A 62 17.90 -12.49 -4.61
N GLY A 63 19.03 -13.14 -4.88
CA GLY A 63 19.19 -14.57 -4.96
C GLY A 63 19.72 -14.99 -6.33
N VAL A 64 20.42 -16.13 -6.36
CA VAL A 64 21.05 -16.67 -7.56
C VAL A 64 20.29 -17.90 -8.04
N LEU A 65 20.24 -18.12 -9.35
CA LEU A 65 19.55 -19.26 -9.99
C LEU A 65 20.50 -20.25 -10.65
N GLU A 66 21.74 -19.85 -10.89
CA GLU A 66 22.69 -20.66 -11.66
C GLU A 66 23.70 -21.39 -10.77
N PRO A 67 24.04 -22.64 -11.13
CA PRO A 67 25.12 -23.37 -10.44
C PRO A 67 26.44 -22.59 -10.50
N GLY A 68 27.17 -22.59 -9.39
CA GLY A 68 28.46 -21.91 -9.28
C GLY A 68 28.41 -20.43 -8.90
N LEU A 69 27.22 -19.83 -8.84
CA LEU A 69 27.04 -18.50 -8.27
C LEU A 69 26.72 -18.56 -6.78
N ILE A 70 27.20 -17.56 -6.06
CA ILE A 70 26.95 -17.39 -4.63
C ILE A 70 26.15 -16.09 -4.44
N CYS A 71 25.08 -16.15 -3.68
CA CYS A 71 24.26 -14.98 -3.36
C CYS A 71 25.06 -14.03 -2.44
N PRO A 72 25.26 -12.76 -2.83
CA PRO A 72 26.04 -11.81 -2.03
C PRO A 72 25.36 -11.44 -0.69
N THR A 73 24.04 -11.64 -0.59
CA THR A 73 23.26 -11.24 0.59
C THR A 73 23.42 -12.23 1.74
N ASP A 74 23.45 -13.53 1.47
CA ASP A 74 23.48 -14.59 2.48
C ASP A 74 24.69 -15.53 2.38
N GLY A 75 25.43 -15.47 1.27
CA GLY A 75 26.59 -16.34 1.02
C GLY A 75 26.23 -17.77 0.61
N TYR A 76 24.96 -18.05 0.34
CA TYR A 76 24.49 -19.39 -0.04
C TYR A 76 24.48 -19.60 -1.56
N THR A 77 24.41 -20.87 -1.95
CA THR A 77 24.26 -21.31 -3.33
C THR A 77 22.81 -21.20 -3.78
N TYR A 78 22.57 -21.42 -5.07
CA TYR A 78 21.20 -21.40 -5.65
C TYR A 78 20.23 -22.42 -5.05
N ILE A 79 20.73 -23.46 -4.37
CA ILE A 79 19.91 -24.49 -3.72
C ILE A 79 19.43 -24.01 -2.34
N ASP A 80 20.31 -23.32 -1.60
CA ASP A 80 20.09 -23.01 -0.18
C ASP A 80 19.56 -21.60 0.04
N THR A 81 19.73 -20.67 -0.93
CA THR A 81 19.23 -19.29 -0.79
C THR A 81 17.71 -19.23 -0.85
N PRO A 82 17.05 -18.63 0.15
CA PRO A 82 15.60 -18.47 0.13
C PRO A 82 15.11 -17.41 -0.86
N GLY A 83 16.02 -16.53 -1.33
CA GLY A 83 15.72 -15.35 -2.13
C GLY A 83 15.23 -14.16 -1.30
N TYR A 84 15.47 -12.96 -1.81
CA TYR A 84 15.23 -11.69 -1.15
C TYR A 84 14.45 -10.75 -2.06
N PHE A 85 13.56 -9.94 -1.48
CA PHE A 85 12.82 -8.95 -2.21
C PHE A 85 13.72 -7.77 -2.62
N GLY A 86 13.49 -7.28 -3.83
CA GLY A 86 13.89 -5.96 -4.28
C GLY A 86 12.72 -4.98 -4.25
N HIS A 87 12.93 -3.76 -4.72
CA HIS A 87 11.86 -2.79 -4.89
C HIS A 87 12.11 -1.89 -6.11
N ILE A 88 11.03 -1.29 -6.61
CA ILE A 88 11.04 -0.27 -7.65
C ILE A 88 10.40 0.99 -7.06
N GLU A 89 11.13 2.11 -7.10
CA GLU A 89 10.57 3.42 -6.80
C GLU A 89 9.71 3.90 -7.97
N LEU A 90 8.43 4.12 -7.73
CA LEU A 90 7.54 4.62 -8.77
C LEU A 90 7.72 6.13 -8.94
N ALA A 91 7.88 6.60 -10.18
CA ALA A 91 7.98 8.02 -10.50
C ALA A 91 6.74 8.82 -10.06
N ARG A 92 5.58 8.18 -10.06
CA ARG A 92 4.31 8.70 -9.51
C ARG A 92 3.57 7.59 -8.78
N PRO A 93 2.88 7.91 -7.67
CA PRO A 93 2.06 6.92 -6.99
C PRO A 93 0.89 6.46 -7.85
N VAL A 94 0.50 5.20 -7.69
CA VAL A 94 -0.63 4.58 -8.39
C VAL A 94 -1.59 3.94 -7.41
N LEU A 95 -2.87 3.85 -7.78
CA LEU A 95 -3.88 3.20 -6.96
C LEU A 95 -3.75 1.67 -7.10
N PHE A 96 -3.70 0.98 -5.97
CA PHE A 96 -3.87 -0.48 -6.00
C PHE A 96 -5.30 -0.83 -6.39
N ILE A 97 -5.47 -1.52 -7.51
CA ILE A 97 -6.79 -1.94 -8.01
C ILE A 97 -7.53 -2.79 -6.97
N GLN A 98 -6.81 -3.65 -6.25
CA GLN A 98 -7.37 -4.49 -5.19
C GLN A 98 -8.00 -3.69 -4.05
N HIS A 99 -7.46 -2.52 -3.73
CA HIS A 99 -7.93 -1.65 -2.65
C HIS A 99 -8.84 -0.50 -3.14
N LEU A 100 -9.17 -0.44 -4.42
CA LEU A 100 -9.90 0.67 -5.02
C LEU A 100 -11.27 0.89 -4.36
N LYS A 101 -11.98 -0.19 -4.03
CA LYS A 101 -13.28 -0.14 -3.35
C LYS A 101 -13.15 0.44 -1.94
N GLU A 102 -12.14 0.03 -1.20
CA GLU A 102 -11.85 0.51 0.15
C GLU A 102 -11.42 1.98 0.13
N ILE A 103 -10.55 2.37 -0.80
CA ILE A 103 -10.15 3.77 -1.02
C ILE A 103 -11.38 4.66 -1.25
N MET A 104 -12.31 4.24 -2.11
CA MET A 104 -13.55 4.99 -2.35
C MET A 104 -14.43 5.11 -1.09
N LYS A 105 -14.53 4.03 -0.28
CA LYS A 105 -15.28 4.06 0.97
C LYS A 105 -14.63 5.01 1.97
N ILE A 106 -13.29 4.98 2.11
CA ILE A 106 -12.55 5.90 2.98
C ILE A 106 -12.80 7.35 2.55
N CYS A 107 -12.75 7.65 1.25
CA CYS A 107 -13.08 8.97 0.72
C CYS A 107 -14.50 9.44 1.08
N LYS A 108 -15.46 8.50 1.21
CA LYS A 108 -16.82 8.83 1.66
C LYS A 108 -16.91 9.04 3.18
N CYS A 109 -15.96 8.54 3.95
CA CYS A 109 -15.97 8.60 5.42
C CYS A 109 -15.25 9.84 5.97
N VAL A 110 -14.23 10.36 5.28
CA VAL A 110 -13.40 11.46 5.74
C VAL A 110 -13.68 12.75 4.96
N CYS A 111 -13.36 13.88 5.57
CA CYS A 111 -13.50 15.18 4.93
C CYS A 111 -12.36 15.43 3.94
N PHE A 112 -12.67 15.87 2.72
CA PHE A 112 -11.68 16.17 1.68
C PHE A 112 -10.74 17.34 2.05
N LYS A 113 -11.21 18.30 2.87
CA LYS A 113 -10.44 19.47 3.24
C LYS A 113 -9.56 19.26 4.48
N CYS A 114 -10.13 18.77 5.59
CA CYS A 114 -9.43 18.62 6.87
C CYS A 114 -9.05 17.18 7.24
N SER A 115 -9.50 16.18 6.46
CA SER A 115 -9.26 14.74 6.64
C SER A 115 -9.81 14.14 7.93
N LYS A 116 -10.59 14.88 8.71
CA LYS A 116 -11.28 14.37 9.90
C LYS A 116 -12.40 13.42 9.50
N LEU A 117 -12.66 12.44 10.35
CA LEU A 117 -13.82 11.57 10.22
C LEU A 117 -15.10 12.38 10.32
N LYS A 118 -16.09 12.11 9.45
CA LYS A 118 -17.36 12.87 9.42
C LYS A 118 -18.35 12.49 10.52
N ILE A 119 -18.11 11.40 11.24
CA ILE A 119 -18.97 10.87 12.30
C ILE A 119 -18.50 11.41 13.65
N ASN A 120 -19.46 11.74 14.53
CA ASN A 120 -19.15 12.11 15.91
C ASN A 120 -18.79 10.87 16.74
N LYS A 121 -17.50 10.70 17.03
CA LYS A 121 -16.98 9.57 17.83
C LYS A 121 -17.59 9.50 19.24
N ASN A 122 -17.90 10.65 19.83
CA ASN A 122 -18.44 10.71 21.18
C ASN A 122 -19.84 10.12 21.31
N LEU A 123 -20.66 10.29 20.27
CA LEU A 123 -22.00 9.70 20.20
C LEU A 123 -21.98 8.19 19.89
N HIS A 124 -20.91 7.72 19.30
CA HIS A 124 -20.78 6.33 18.81
C HIS A 124 -19.65 5.55 19.51
N LYS A 125 -19.36 5.83 20.79
CA LYS A 125 -18.29 5.17 21.57
C LYS A 125 -18.41 3.64 21.61
N HIS A 126 -19.63 3.10 21.53
CA HIS A 126 -19.89 1.66 21.49
C HIS A 126 -19.19 0.94 20.32
N VAL A 127 -18.90 1.68 19.23
CA VAL A 127 -18.20 1.14 18.06
C VAL A 127 -16.81 0.61 18.41
N LEU A 128 -16.13 1.20 19.38
CA LEU A 128 -14.80 0.74 19.82
C LEU A 128 -14.81 -0.67 20.44
N ASN A 129 -15.95 -1.15 20.91
CA ASN A 129 -16.12 -2.50 21.45
C ASN A 129 -16.41 -3.55 20.39
N MET A 130 -16.64 -3.13 19.15
CA MET A 130 -16.89 -4.01 18.00
C MET A 130 -15.58 -4.52 17.40
N SER A 131 -15.66 -5.62 16.65
CA SER A 131 -14.53 -6.10 15.84
C SER A 131 -14.15 -5.09 14.75
N GLN A 132 -12.93 -5.18 14.21
CA GLN A 132 -12.45 -4.28 13.15
C GLN A 132 -13.36 -4.26 11.92
N SER A 133 -13.86 -5.43 11.50
CA SER A 133 -14.76 -5.56 10.36
C SER A 133 -16.12 -4.92 10.61
N GLU A 134 -16.69 -5.10 11.80
CA GLU A 134 -17.96 -4.48 12.18
C GLU A 134 -17.84 -2.96 12.29
N ARG A 135 -16.74 -2.44 12.86
CA ARG A 135 -16.44 -0.99 12.88
C ARG A 135 -16.41 -0.42 11.47
N TRP A 136 -15.69 -1.06 10.57
CA TRP A 136 -15.61 -0.65 9.18
C TRP A 136 -16.98 -0.61 8.51
N HIS A 137 -17.77 -1.66 8.69
CA HIS A 137 -19.12 -1.72 8.13
C HIS A 137 -20.03 -0.62 8.71
N TYR A 138 -19.97 -0.41 10.02
CA TYR A 138 -20.75 0.62 10.70
C TYR A 138 -20.41 2.03 10.18
N VAL A 139 -19.12 2.37 10.13
CA VAL A 139 -18.64 3.68 9.68
C VAL A 139 -19.00 3.94 8.22
N THR A 140 -18.83 2.95 7.35
CA THR A 140 -19.14 3.09 5.92
C THR A 140 -20.62 3.25 5.61
N ASN A 141 -21.51 2.83 6.50
CA ASN A 141 -22.95 3.03 6.36
C ASN A 141 -23.41 4.41 6.85
N LEU A 142 -22.78 4.94 7.88
CA LEU A 142 -23.19 6.23 8.48
C LEU A 142 -22.54 7.45 7.80
N ALA A 143 -21.24 7.40 7.61
CA ALA A 143 -20.45 8.55 7.15
C ALA A 143 -20.90 9.17 5.80
N PRO A 144 -21.35 8.40 4.80
CA PRO A 144 -21.81 8.98 3.51
C PRO A 144 -23.03 9.88 3.64
N ASN A 145 -23.83 9.73 4.69
CA ASN A 145 -25.03 10.53 4.91
C ASN A 145 -24.70 11.96 5.34
N VAL A 146 -23.50 12.21 5.87
CA VAL A 146 -23.06 13.54 6.31
C VAL A 146 -22.60 14.35 5.11
N LYS A 147 -23.33 15.44 4.79
CA LYS A 147 -23.10 16.26 3.59
C LYS A 147 -22.07 17.38 3.79
N ARG A 148 -21.92 17.87 5.02
CA ARG A 148 -20.92 18.88 5.37
C ARG A 148 -20.09 18.40 6.55
N CYS A 149 -18.81 18.71 6.53
CA CYS A 149 -17.94 18.46 7.66
C CYS A 149 -18.33 19.39 8.81
N GLY A 150 -18.73 18.82 9.93
CA GLY A 150 -19.22 19.59 11.09
C GLY A 150 -20.72 19.48 11.33
N ASP A 151 -21.51 18.92 10.41
CA ASP A 151 -22.96 18.72 10.66
C ASP A 151 -23.21 17.83 11.88
N CYS A 152 -22.29 16.90 12.16
CA CYS A 152 -22.39 15.96 13.27
C CYS A 152 -21.26 16.12 14.30
N THR A 153 -20.30 17.02 14.09
CA THR A 153 -19.10 17.21 14.93
C THR A 153 -18.88 18.69 15.22
N GLU A 154 -18.53 19.04 16.45
CA GLU A 154 -18.31 20.44 16.86
C GLU A 154 -17.09 21.08 16.21
N ASP A 155 -16.10 20.29 15.80
CA ASP A 155 -14.79 20.72 15.28
C ASP A 155 -14.64 20.55 13.76
N GLY A 156 -15.73 20.52 13.04
CA GLY A 156 -15.75 20.40 11.58
C GLY A 156 -15.34 21.70 10.85
N CYS A 157 -14.80 21.55 9.64
CA CYS A 157 -14.35 22.69 8.83
C CYS A 157 -15.44 23.33 7.95
N GLY A 158 -16.69 22.87 8.02
CA GLY A 158 -17.84 23.35 7.22
C GLY A 158 -17.80 23.01 5.73
N TYR A 159 -16.76 22.29 5.26
CA TYR A 159 -16.61 22.01 3.83
C TYR A 159 -17.68 21.03 3.33
N LYS A 160 -18.34 21.40 2.20
CA LYS A 160 -19.34 20.54 1.55
C LYS A 160 -18.64 19.33 0.91
N GLN A 161 -19.08 18.15 1.28
CA GLN A 161 -18.54 16.91 0.76
C GLN A 161 -19.11 16.61 -0.64
N PRO A 162 -18.42 15.80 -1.47
CA PRO A 162 -18.96 15.40 -2.76
C PRO A 162 -20.27 14.63 -2.60
N ASP A 163 -21.20 14.92 -3.51
CA ASP A 163 -22.50 14.23 -3.54
C ASP A 163 -22.35 12.79 -4.04
N LYS A 164 -21.39 12.57 -4.94
CA LYS A 164 -21.09 11.26 -5.50
C LYS A 164 -19.59 11.05 -5.68
N ILE A 165 -19.11 9.85 -5.35
CA ILE A 165 -17.75 9.39 -5.66
C ILE A 165 -17.91 8.14 -6.51
N GLN A 166 -17.30 8.13 -7.68
CA GLN A 166 -17.37 7.02 -8.63
C GLN A 166 -16.03 6.74 -9.28
N VAL A 167 -15.88 5.53 -9.83
CA VAL A 167 -14.74 5.18 -10.67
C VAL A 167 -15.07 5.45 -12.11
N GLU A 168 -14.16 6.09 -12.82
CA GLU A 168 -14.17 6.25 -14.27
C GLU A 168 -13.05 5.37 -14.87
N GLY A 169 -13.44 4.48 -15.78
CA GLY A 169 -12.49 3.52 -16.34
C GLY A 169 -11.98 2.52 -15.30
N MET A 170 -10.69 2.14 -15.38
CA MET A 170 -10.11 1.07 -14.54
C MET A 170 -9.56 1.55 -13.19
N SER A 171 -9.09 2.81 -13.10
CA SER A 171 -8.35 3.28 -11.91
C SER A 171 -8.50 4.76 -11.60
N THR A 172 -9.38 5.48 -12.28
CA THR A 172 -9.59 6.90 -12.02
C THR A 172 -10.78 7.11 -11.11
N ILE A 173 -10.59 7.82 -9.99
CA ILE A 173 -11.66 8.18 -9.06
C ILE A 173 -12.11 9.61 -9.35
N GLN A 174 -13.41 9.85 -9.42
CA GLN A 174 -14.00 11.17 -9.55
C GLN A 174 -14.88 11.49 -8.35
N ALA A 175 -14.74 12.70 -7.84
CA ALA A 175 -15.63 13.30 -6.88
C ALA A 175 -16.52 14.34 -7.58
N ILE A 176 -17.83 14.26 -7.37
CA ILE A 176 -18.82 15.06 -8.07
C ILE A 176 -19.64 15.85 -7.03
N TRP A 177 -19.72 17.17 -7.24
CA TRP A 177 -20.63 18.08 -6.54
C TRP A 177 -21.69 18.54 -7.54
N GLU A 178 -22.95 18.18 -7.33
CA GLU A 178 -24.03 18.51 -8.25
C GLU A 178 -24.42 19.97 -8.18
N LYS A 179 -24.27 20.60 -6.99
CA LYS A 179 -24.58 22.01 -6.76
C LYS A 179 -23.48 22.63 -5.89
N MET A 180 -22.45 23.17 -6.51
CA MET A 180 -21.40 23.93 -5.82
C MET A 180 -21.65 25.41 -6.06
N ALA A 181 -21.61 26.22 -4.98
CA ALA A 181 -21.74 27.68 -5.13
C ALA A 181 -20.48 28.25 -5.79
N THR A 182 -20.66 29.02 -6.84
CA THR A 182 -19.60 29.79 -7.52
C THR A 182 -19.50 31.19 -6.92
N ALA A 183 -18.43 31.91 -7.24
CA ALA A 183 -18.23 33.29 -6.79
C ALA A 183 -19.35 34.24 -7.22
N ASP A 184 -20.00 33.93 -8.33
CA ASP A 184 -21.11 34.73 -8.92
C ASP A 184 -22.50 34.38 -8.34
N GLY A 185 -22.56 33.57 -7.28
CA GLY A 185 -23.81 33.17 -6.63
C GLY A 185 -24.60 32.07 -7.37
N ASN A 186 -24.14 31.62 -8.50
CA ASN A 186 -24.76 30.52 -9.25
C ASN A 186 -24.31 29.16 -8.67
N THR A 187 -25.06 28.09 -8.98
CA THR A 187 -24.67 26.74 -8.61
C THR A 187 -24.29 25.94 -9.85
N GLU A 188 -23.09 25.37 -9.85
CA GLU A 188 -22.58 24.57 -10.97
C GLU A 188 -22.23 23.16 -10.52
N LYS A 189 -22.27 22.23 -11.48
CA LYS A 189 -21.77 20.88 -11.30
C LYS A 189 -20.26 20.90 -11.41
N VAL A 190 -19.57 20.51 -10.33
CA VAL A 190 -18.11 20.39 -10.30
C VAL A 190 -17.73 18.93 -10.29
N VAL A 191 -16.85 18.53 -11.20
CA VAL A 191 -16.26 17.19 -11.25
C VAL A 191 -14.77 17.33 -11.01
N LEU A 192 -14.28 16.70 -9.96
CA LEU A 192 -12.86 16.67 -9.59
C LEU A 192 -12.32 15.27 -9.81
N ARG A 193 -11.31 15.12 -10.65
CA ARG A 193 -10.54 13.89 -10.75
C ARG A 193 -9.56 13.80 -9.58
N LEU A 194 -9.69 12.75 -8.77
CA LEU A 194 -8.83 12.51 -7.62
C LEU A 194 -7.57 11.76 -8.07
N THR A 195 -6.45 12.46 -8.04
CA THR A 195 -5.16 11.82 -8.33
C THR A 195 -4.65 11.05 -7.11
N PRO A 196 -3.80 10.01 -7.30
CA PRO A 196 -3.21 9.28 -6.18
C PRO A 196 -2.45 10.19 -5.21
N GLU A 197 -1.77 11.22 -5.70
CA GLU A 197 -1.04 12.19 -4.88
C GLU A 197 -1.99 13.01 -3.98
N MET A 198 -3.17 13.39 -4.51
CA MET A 198 -4.19 14.10 -3.71
C MET A 198 -4.73 13.19 -2.60
N LEU A 199 -4.98 11.92 -2.93
CA LEU A 199 -5.49 10.95 -1.98
C LEU A 199 -4.47 10.66 -0.88
N ILE A 200 -3.18 10.50 -1.20
CA ILE A 200 -2.10 10.37 -0.21
C ILE A 200 -2.10 11.57 0.75
N LYS A 201 -2.21 12.80 0.23
CA LYS A 201 -2.26 14.01 1.06
C LYS A 201 -3.46 14.05 2.00
N ILE A 202 -4.62 13.54 1.55
CA ILE A 202 -5.81 13.43 2.40
C ILE A 202 -5.62 12.34 3.46
N PHE A 203 -5.16 11.16 3.08
CA PHE A 203 -5.08 10.00 3.95
C PHE A 203 -3.98 10.13 5.00
N LYS A 204 -2.82 10.70 4.68
CA LYS A 204 -1.75 10.97 5.65
C LYS A 204 -2.17 11.89 6.80
N ARG A 205 -3.15 12.76 6.58
CA ARG A 205 -3.67 13.68 7.62
C ARG A 205 -4.74 13.06 8.51
N ILE A 206 -5.18 11.84 8.23
CA ILE A 206 -6.13 11.12 9.11
C ILE A 206 -5.38 10.77 10.40
N CYS A 207 -5.92 11.19 11.55
CA CYS A 207 -5.31 10.88 12.84
C CYS A 207 -5.48 9.39 13.20
N ASP A 208 -4.57 8.88 14.04
CA ASP A 208 -4.54 7.47 14.43
C ASP A 208 -5.82 7.02 15.15
N GLU A 209 -6.45 7.92 15.89
CA GLU A 209 -7.75 7.65 16.52
C GLU A 209 -8.85 7.40 15.49
N ASP A 210 -8.90 8.20 14.41
CA ASP A 210 -9.89 8.04 13.34
C ASP A 210 -9.62 6.77 12.54
N VAL A 211 -8.35 6.44 12.31
CA VAL A 211 -7.92 5.17 11.67
C VAL A 211 -8.42 3.97 12.48
N ASN A 212 -8.20 3.99 13.81
CA ASN A 212 -8.64 2.92 14.69
C ASN A 212 -10.18 2.86 14.79
N PHE A 213 -10.85 4.00 14.82
CA PHE A 213 -12.31 4.06 14.85
C PHE A 213 -12.96 3.47 13.61
N MET A 214 -12.34 3.67 12.44
CA MET A 214 -12.77 3.05 11.19
C MET A 214 -12.51 1.53 11.12
N GLY A 215 -11.77 0.95 12.07
CA GLY A 215 -11.44 -0.47 12.09
C GLY A 215 -10.10 -0.82 11.43
N PHE A 216 -9.31 0.18 11.01
CA PHE A 216 -7.93 -0.02 10.56
C PHE A 216 -6.95 0.05 11.74
N SER A 217 -5.73 -0.41 11.49
CA SER A 217 -4.65 -0.30 12.48
C SER A 217 -3.68 0.80 12.06
N PRO A 218 -3.38 1.77 12.96
CA PRO A 218 -2.36 2.78 12.68
C PRO A 218 -0.96 2.20 12.42
N VAL A 219 -0.70 1.00 12.94
CA VAL A 219 0.60 0.33 12.83
C VAL A 219 0.67 -0.62 11.62
N TRP A 220 -0.45 -1.28 11.27
CA TRP A 220 -0.44 -2.38 10.32
C TRP A 220 -1.24 -2.13 9.04
N SER A 221 -2.12 -1.12 9.01
CA SER A 221 -3.02 -0.93 7.88
C SER A 221 -3.49 0.52 7.74
N ARG A 222 -2.56 1.45 7.62
CA ARG A 222 -2.93 2.85 7.38
C ARG A 222 -3.52 3.04 5.98
N PRO A 223 -4.54 3.91 5.82
CA PRO A 223 -5.19 4.17 4.54
C PRO A 223 -4.26 4.61 3.41
N GLU A 224 -3.24 5.41 3.70
CA GLU A 224 -2.27 5.90 2.71
C GLU A 224 -1.41 4.79 2.09
N TRP A 225 -1.24 3.65 2.77
CA TRP A 225 -0.48 2.50 2.25
C TRP A 225 -1.24 1.69 1.20
N MET A 226 -2.56 1.96 1.03
CA MET A 226 -3.35 1.40 -0.06
C MET A 226 -3.03 2.04 -1.41
N ILE A 227 -2.17 3.06 -1.43
CA ILE A 227 -1.70 3.74 -2.64
C ILE A 227 -0.24 3.40 -2.83
N CYS A 228 0.07 2.72 -3.93
CA CYS A 228 1.42 2.24 -4.23
C CYS A 228 2.36 3.40 -4.58
N GLN A 229 3.42 3.56 -3.82
CA GLN A 229 4.53 4.48 -4.08
C GLN A 229 5.81 3.70 -4.39
N VAL A 230 5.96 2.55 -3.77
CA VAL A 230 7.09 1.63 -3.93
C VAL A 230 6.54 0.26 -4.27
N LEU A 231 7.00 -0.33 -5.34
CA LEU A 231 6.56 -1.65 -5.79
C LEU A 231 7.54 -2.72 -5.30
N PRO A 232 7.11 -3.69 -4.48
CA PRO A 232 7.98 -4.80 -4.09
C PRO A 232 8.21 -5.73 -5.28
N VAL A 233 9.45 -6.15 -5.49
CA VAL A 233 9.86 -7.08 -6.54
C VAL A 233 10.22 -8.41 -5.90
N PRO A 234 9.52 -9.52 -6.23
CA PRO A 234 9.80 -10.83 -5.67
C PRO A 234 11.16 -11.35 -6.15
N PRO A 235 11.79 -12.25 -5.39
CA PRO A 235 13.07 -12.84 -5.75
C PRO A 235 12.99 -13.62 -7.08
N PRO A 236 14.13 -13.79 -7.77
CA PRO A 236 14.20 -14.52 -9.03
C PRO A 236 13.67 -15.96 -8.96
N ALA A 237 13.77 -16.61 -7.80
CA ALA A 237 13.27 -17.98 -7.61
C ALA A 237 11.74 -18.10 -7.79
N VAL A 238 10.97 -17.03 -7.56
CA VAL A 238 9.52 -17.00 -7.80
C VAL A 238 9.17 -16.80 -9.27
N ARG A 239 10.07 -16.19 -10.04
CA ARG A 239 9.91 -15.86 -11.47
C ARG A 239 11.16 -16.26 -12.26
N PRO A 240 11.48 -17.56 -12.34
CA PRO A 240 12.73 -18.02 -12.90
C PRO A 240 12.85 -17.73 -14.40
N SER A 241 14.09 -17.54 -14.85
CA SER A 241 14.44 -17.44 -16.27
C SER A 241 15.00 -18.78 -16.73
N VAL A 242 14.49 -19.30 -17.84
CA VAL A 242 14.94 -20.57 -18.43
C VAL A 242 15.88 -20.28 -19.59
N LYS A 243 17.06 -20.90 -19.54
CA LYS A 243 18.05 -20.84 -20.60
C LYS A 243 17.79 -21.98 -21.61
N HIS A 244 17.50 -21.64 -22.85
CA HIS A 244 17.30 -22.62 -23.92
C HIS A 244 18.64 -22.96 -24.61
N ASP A 245 19.41 -21.93 -24.98
CA ASP A 245 20.71 -22.02 -25.67
C ASP A 245 21.72 -21.03 -25.08
N ALA A 246 22.93 -21.02 -25.60
CA ALA A 246 24.00 -20.14 -25.14
C ALA A 246 23.64 -18.65 -25.19
N GLN A 247 22.67 -18.25 -26.02
CA GLN A 247 22.28 -16.85 -26.21
C GLN A 247 20.79 -16.57 -26.01
N GLN A 248 19.94 -17.61 -25.82
CA GLN A 248 18.50 -17.44 -25.74
C GLN A 248 18.00 -17.83 -24.33
N ARG A 249 17.27 -16.89 -23.69
CA ARG A 249 16.56 -17.09 -22.43
C ARG A 249 15.09 -16.78 -22.61
N SER A 250 14.24 -17.50 -21.93
CA SER A 250 12.84 -17.18 -21.74
C SER A 250 12.63 -16.69 -20.31
N GLU A 251 11.96 -15.58 -20.16
CA GLU A 251 11.64 -14.98 -18.86
C GLU A 251 10.19 -15.26 -18.50
N ASP A 252 9.89 -15.31 -17.22
CA ASP A 252 8.54 -15.46 -16.69
C ASP A 252 7.70 -14.22 -17.00
N ASP A 253 6.38 -14.41 -17.16
CA ASP A 253 5.43 -13.32 -17.41
C ASP A 253 5.48 -12.23 -16.33
N LEU A 254 5.71 -12.60 -15.07
CA LEU A 254 5.89 -11.64 -13.99
C LEU A 254 7.09 -10.71 -14.21
N THR A 255 8.17 -11.21 -14.82
CA THR A 255 9.34 -10.40 -15.15
C THR A 255 9.00 -9.33 -16.20
N HIS A 256 8.14 -9.67 -17.16
CA HIS A 256 7.68 -8.72 -18.19
C HIS A 256 6.70 -7.66 -17.64
N ILE A 257 6.03 -7.94 -16.53
CA ILE A 257 5.12 -6.99 -15.88
C ILE A 257 5.91 -5.91 -15.10
N TYR A 258 7.03 -6.28 -14.48
CA TYR A 258 7.91 -5.35 -13.75
C TYR A 258 8.76 -4.51 -14.71
#